data_9fc42744edd4e35d8ab9e690bd7347cb
#
_entry.id   9fc42744edd4e35d8ab9e690bd7347cb
#
_cell.length_a   1.000
_cell.length_b   1.000
_cell.length_c   1.000
_cell.angle_alpha   90.00
_cell.angle_beta   90.00
_cell.angle_gamma   90.00
#
_symmetry.space_group_name_H-M   'P 1'
#
loop_
_entity.id
_entity.type
_entity.pdbx_description
1 polymer ?
#
loop_
_entity_poly.entity_id
_entity_poly.type
_entity_poly.pdbx_seq_one_letter_code
_entity_poly.pdbx_strand_id
1 'polypeptide(L)'
;MAGSNAPDPRMDADDLYREDTYSDRKVGTIRVMTPVKSDGTPDASRPSIFVGQAQIMTPAGVLPLSFEIPATNLAGACAGFAEGAKVAFDETMKELQEMRRQ
;
A
#
# COMPACT_ATOMS: atom_id res chain seq x y z
N MET A 1 3.57 -23.89 -29.49
CA MET A 1 2.90 -22.70 -29.13
C MET A 1 3.76 -21.72 -28.42
N ALA A 2 4.11 -20.71 -29.08
CA ALA A 2 5.05 -19.75 -28.51
C ALA A 2 4.54 -19.11 -27.24
N GLY A 3 3.25 -18.94 -27.09
CA GLY A 3 2.70 -18.28 -25.92
C GLY A 3 2.43 -19.16 -24.74
N SER A 4 2.77 -20.44 -24.81
CA SER A 4 2.33 -21.40 -23.79
C SER A 4 2.93 -21.16 -22.42
N ASN A 5 4.10 -20.49 -22.33
CA ASN A 5 4.76 -20.25 -21.06
C ASN A 5 4.46 -18.87 -20.48
N ALA A 6 3.75 -18.04 -21.20
CA ALA A 6 3.39 -16.71 -20.69
C ALA A 6 2.24 -16.84 -19.69
N PRO A 7 2.25 -16.03 -18.62
CA PRO A 7 1.12 -16.04 -17.68
C PRO A 7 -0.15 -15.56 -18.39
N ASP A 8 -1.27 -16.10 -17.95
CA ASP A 8 -2.57 -15.72 -18.48
C ASP A 8 -3.01 -14.44 -17.78
N PRO A 9 -3.14 -13.31 -18.49
CA PRO A 9 -3.43 -12.03 -17.85
C PRO A 9 -4.92 -11.84 -17.55
N ARG A 10 -5.53 -12.78 -16.90
CA ARG A 10 -6.94 -12.66 -16.51
C ARG A 10 -7.10 -11.91 -15.22
N MET A 11 -8.09 -11.03 -15.17
CA MET A 11 -8.46 -10.38 -13.94
C MET A 11 -9.43 -11.25 -13.16
N ASP A 12 -9.28 -11.22 -11.83
CA ASP A 12 -10.16 -11.98 -10.94
C ASP A 12 -11.34 -11.10 -10.56
N ALA A 13 -12.48 -11.36 -11.18
CA ALA A 13 -13.69 -10.57 -10.95
C ALA A 13 -14.24 -10.71 -9.54
N ASP A 14 -13.80 -11.74 -8.81
CA ASP A 14 -14.26 -11.97 -7.44
C ASP A 14 -13.35 -11.32 -6.40
N ASP A 15 -12.28 -10.65 -6.84
CA ASP A 15 -11.32 -10.04 -5.92
C ASP A 15 -11.01 -8.60 -6.34
N LEU A 16 -12.03 -7.87 -6.73
CA LEU A 16 -11.87 -6.52 -7.22
C LEU A 16 -11.89 -5.49 -6.09
N TYR A 17 -11.14 -4.41 -6.28
CA TYR A 17 -11.10 -3.26 -5.37
C TYR A 17 -11.22 -1.98 -6.17
N ARG A 18 -11.98 -1.02 -5.64
CA ARG A 18 -11.91 0.35 -6.12
C ARG A 18 -10.79 1.04 -5.35
N GLU A 19 -9.91 1.73 -6.05
CA GLU A 19 -8.77 2.41 -5.43
C GLU A 19 -8.96 3.92 -5.50
N ASP A 20 -8.89 4.56 -4.35
CA ASP A 20 -8.94 6.01 -4.23
C ASP A 20 -7.70 6.49 -3.53
N THR A 21 -7.11 7.58 -4.03
CA THR A 21 -5.88 8.13 -3.46
C THR A 21 -6.17 9.48 -2.83
N TYR A 22 -5.74 9.64 -1.59
CA TYR A 22 -5.91 10.89 -0.84
C TYR A 22 -4.54 11.42 -0.46
N SER A 23 -4.34 12.71 -0.64
CA SER A 23 -3.06 13.36 -0.35
C SER A 23 -3.30 14.61 0.50
N ASP A 24 -2.45 14.81 1.51
CA ASP A 24 -2.47 16.06 2.27
C ASP A 24 -1.56 17.11 1.65
N ARG A 25 -0.86 16.72 0.57
CA ARG A 25 0.04 17.59 -0.19
C ARG A 25 1.24 18.08 0.64
N LYS A 26 1.58 17.35 1.69
CA LYS A 26 2.70 17.72 2.58
C LYS A 26 3.54 16.52 2.93
N VAL A 27 2.94 15.48 3.49
CA VAL A 27 3.68 14.35 4.05
C VAL A 27 3.63 13.15 3.14
N GLY A 28 2.45 12.82 2.61
CA GLY A 28 2.34 11.63 1.79
C GLY A 28 0.93 11.42 1.30
N THR A 29 0.64 10.18 0.91
CA THR A 29 -0.67 9.80 0.40
C THR A 29 -1.18 8.57 1.11
N ILE A 30 -2.50 8.41 1.10
CA ILE A 30 -3.15 7.18 1.54
C ILE A 30 -3.99 6.67 0.38
N ARG A 31 -3.74 5.44 -0.01
CA ARG A 31 -4.56 4.76 -1.00
C ARG A 31 -5.56 3.87 -0.28
N VAL A 32 -6.83 4.11 -0.54
CA VAL A 32 -7.92 3.31 0.03
C VAL A 32 -8.37 2.30 -1.00
N MET A 33 -8.32 1.04 -0.65
CA MET A 33 -8.75 -0.05 -1.51
C MET A 33 -10.07 -0.59 -0.96
N THR A 34 -11.16 -0.22 -1.62
CA THR A 34 -12.50 -0.61 -1.19
C THR A 34 -12.93 -1.85 -1.98
N PRO A 35 -13.21 -2.96 -1.30
CA PRO A 35 -13.63 -4.17 -2.03
C PRO A 35 -14.96 -3.94 -2.72
N VAL A 36 -15.06 -4.44 -3.93
CA VAL A 36 -16.28 -4.32 -4.73
C VAL A 36 -16.65 -5.67 -5.33
N LYS A 37 -17.94 -5.81 -5.63
CA LYS A 37 -18.42 -7.00 -6.33
C LYS A 37 -18.11 -6.88 -7.81
N SER A 38 -18.35 -7.95 -8.55
CA SER A 38 -18.03 -7.97 -9.97
C SER A 38 -18.76 -6.91 -10.77
N ASP A 39 -19.87 -6.39 -10.24
CA ASP A 39 -20.63 -5.30 -10.89
C ASP A 39 -20.18 -3.91 -10.42
N GLY A 40 -19.15 -3.84 -9.55
CA GLY A 40 -18.61 -2.57 -9.09
C GLY A 40 -19.26 -2.02 -7.83
N THR A 41 -20.31 -2.65 -7.32
CA THR A 41 -20.94 -2.17 -6.08
C THR A 41 -20.12 -2.62 -4.87
N PRO A 42 -20.22 -1.87 -3.74
CA PRO A 42 -19.41 -2.21 -2.56
C PRO A 42 -19.70 -3.62 -2.04
N ASP A 43 -18.65 -4.29 -1.61
CA ASP A 43 -18.74 -5.64 -1.05
C ASP A 43 -18.45 -5.56 0.46
N ALA A 44 -19.49 -5.58 1.26
CA ALA A 44 -19.37 -5.44 2.71
C ALA A 44 -18.78 -6.68 3.39
N SER A 45 -18.65 -7.78 2.67
CA SER A 45 -18.12 -9.03 3.26
C SER A 45 -16.58 -9.01 3.36
N ARG A 46 -15.91 -8.08 2.70
CA ARG A 46 -14.45 -7.95 2.76
C ARG A 46 -14.06 -6.61 3.33
N PRO A 47 -12.97 -6.53 4.10
CA PRO A 47 -12.56 -5.26 4.69
C PRO A 47 -11.85 -4.37 3.68
N SER A 48 -11.97 -3.05 3.88
CA SER A 48 -11.16 -2.09 3.13
C SER A 48 -9.71 -2.14 3.59
N ILE A 49 -8.81 -1.83 2.68
CA ILE A 49 -7.38 -1.83 2.94
C ILE A 49 -6.87 -0.40 2.77
N PHE A 50 -6.05 0.06 3.72
CA PHE A 50 -5.49 1.40 3.69
C PHE A 50 -3.98 1.28 3.58
N VAL A 51 -3.41 1.89 2.53
CA VAL A 51 -1.97 1.83 2.27
C VAL A 51 -1.41 3.24 2.31
N GLY A 52 -0.49 3.49 3.25
CA GLY A 52 0.21 4.75 3.31
C GLY A 52 1.44 4.73 2.42
N GLN A 53 1.74 5.87 1.81
CA GLN A 53 2.92 6.04 0.97
C GLN A 53 3.59 7.35 1.34
N ALA A 54 4.89 7.28 1.63
CA ALA A 54 5.67 8.45 2.01
C ALA A 54 7.03 8.38 1.33
N GLN A 55 7.67 9.53 1.20
CA GLN A 55 9.03 9.60 0.70
C GLN A 55 9.90 10.27 1.77
N ILE A 56 10.95 9.57 2.16
CA ILE A 56 11.84 10.03 3.22
C ILE A 56 13.16 10.44 2.59
N MET A 57 13.62 11.66 2.88
CA MET A 57 14.93 12.11 2.42
C MET A 57 16.02 11.50 3.30
N THR A 58 16.98 10.84 2.67
CA THR A 58 18.14 10.29 3.36
C THR A 58 19.41 10.80 2.69
N PRO A 59 20.56 10.68 3.36
CA PRO A 59 21.82 11.04 2.72
C PRO A 59 22.10 10.29 1.43
N ALA A 60 21.54 9.09 1.29
CA ALA A 60 21.69 8.27 0.08
C ALA A 60 20.64 8.58 -0.98
N GLY A 61 19.71 9.52 -0.72
CA GLY A 61 18.67 9.88 -1.65
C GLY A 61 17.27 9.68 -1.07
N VAL A 62 16.28 9.76 -1.94
CA VAL A 62 14.89 9.62 -1.53
C VAL A 62 14.56 8.14 -1.32
N LEU A 63 14.00 7.82 -0.17
CA LEU A 63 13.56 6.45 0.15
C LEU A 63 12.04 6.40 0.13
N PRO A 64 11.43 5.72 -0.86
CA PRO A 64 9.98 5.56 -0.86
C PRO A 64 9.55 4.48 0.12
N LEU A 65 8.51 4.77 0.88
CA LEU A 65 7.93 3.82 1.82
C LEU A 65 6.49 3.54 1.45
N SER A 66 6.08 2.29 1.56
CA SER A 66 4.71 1.87 1.37
C SER A 66 4.37 0.91 2.50
N PHE A 67 3.25 1.14 3.18
CA PHE A 67 2.91 0.38 4.37
C PHE A 67 1.40 0.31 4.55
N GLU A 68 0.94 -0.85 5.00
CA GLU A 68 -0.49 -1.00 5.30
C GLU A 68 -0.78 -0.41 6.67
N ILE A 69 -1.90 0.31 6.78
CA ILE A 69 -2.31 0.94 8.03
C ILE A 69 -3.57 0.22 8.53
N PRO A 70 -3.53 -0.38 9.73
CA PRO A 70 -4.74 -1.01 10.27
C PRO A 70 -5.74 0.07 10.67
N ALA A 71 -6.84 0.15 9.93
CA ALA A 71 -7.86 1.17 10.16
C ALA A 71 -9.17 0.69 9.56
N THR A 72 -10.27 1.29 10.01
CA THR A 72 -11.59 0.97 9.48
C THR A 72 -12.17 2.13 8.67
N ASN A 73 -11.54 3.29 8.70
CA ASN A 73 -11.97 4.44 7.93
C ASN A 73 -10.78 5.34 7.64
N LEU A 74 -11.01 6.33 6.77
CA LEU A 74 -9.94 7.21 6.32
C LEU A 74 -9.34 8.02 7.47
N ALA A 75 -10.17 8.55 8.37
CA ALA A 75 -9.65 9.33 9.50
C ALA A 75 -8.75 8.48 10.37
N GLY A 76 -9.11 7.23 10.62
CA GLY A 76 -8.26 6.31 11.38
C GLY A 76 -6.96 6.01 10.67
N ALA A 77 -6.99 5.90 9.34
CA ALA A 77 -5.79 5.69 8.56
C ALA A 77 -4.86 6.90 8.64
N CYS A 78 -5.41 8.12 8.58
CA CYS A 78 -4.60 9.33 8.76
C CYS A 78 -3.96 9.37 10.15
N ALA A 79 -4.71 8.98 11.17
CA ALA A 79 -4.19 8.98 12.53
C ALA A 79 -3.05 7.96 12.70
N GLY A 80 -3.09 6.85 11.96
CA GLY A 80 -2.06 5.82 12.03
C GLY A 80 -0.90 6.00 11.07
N PHE A 81 -0.93 7.04 10.25
CA PHE A 81 0.06 7.21 9.19
C PHE A 81 1.48 7.38 9.75
N ALA A 82 1.64 8.25 10.72
CA ALA A 82 2.99 8.54 11.25
C ALA A 82 3.62 7.31 11.88
N GLU A 83 2.84 6.56 12.64
CA GLU A 83 3.36 5.34 13.27
C GLU A 83 3.70 4.29 12.23
N GLY A 84 2.84 4.12 11.22
CA GLY A 84 3.10 3.18 10.14
C GLY A 84 4.36 3.54 9.37
N ALA A 85 4.55 4.82 9.08
CA ALA A 85 5.74 5.28 8.36
C ALA A 85 6.99 5.03 9.19
N LYS A 86 6.92 5.27 10.50
CA LYS A 86 8.07 5.05 11.37
C LYS A 86 8.47 3.58 11.42
N VAL A 87 7.49 2.70 11.55
CA VAL A 87 7.77 1.26 11.59
C VAL A 87 8.36 0.80 10.25
N ALA A 88 7.79 1.27 9.14
CA ALA A 88 8.28 0.91 7.82
C ALA A 88 9.71 1.40 7.61
N PHE A 89 10.01 2.62 8.08
CA PHE A 89 11.35 3.17 7.97
C PHE A 89 12.35 2.33 8.77
N ASP A 90 12.00 2.01 10.02
CA ASP A 90 12.90 1.22 10.88
C ASP A 90 13.15 -0.16 10.29
N GLU A 91 12.13 -0.79 9.74
CA GLU A 91 12.30 -2.11 9.12
C GLU A 91 13.18 -2.04 7.87
N THR A 92 13.01 -0.99 7.07
CA THR A 92 13.82 -0.82 5.88
C THR A 92 15.28 -0.59 6.24
N MET A 93 15.54 0.22 7.27
CA MET A 93 16.89 0.47 7.72
C MET A 93 17.55 -0.81 8.24
N LYS A 94 16.79 -1.63 8.95
CA LYS A 94 17.28 -2.91 9.42
C LYS A 94 17.69 -3.82 8.27
N GLU A 95 16.84 -3.90 7.25
CA GLU A 95 17.14 -4.73 6.08
C GLU A 95 18.39 -4.25 5.38
N LEU A 96 18.55 -2.95 5.22
CA LEU A 96 19.74 -2.39 4.58
C LEU A 96 21.01 -2.70 5.39
N GLN A 97 20.93 -2.63 6.71
CA GLN A 97 22.07 -2.98 7.55
C GLN A 97 22.44 -4.46 7.44
N GLU A 98 21.44 -5.32 7.38
CA GLU A 98 21.70 -6.75 7.23
C GLU A 98 22.35 -7.04 5.88
N MET A 99 21.92 -6.37 4.83
CA MET A 99 22.55 -6.53 3.52
C MET A 99 24.00 -6.09 3.51
N ARG A 100 24.34 -5.07 4.28
CA ARG A 100 25.72 -4.57 4.35
C ARG A 100 26.66 -5.54 5.05
N ARG A 101 26.13 -6.40 5.90
CA ARG A 101 26.96 -7.36 6.63
C ARG A 101 27.41 -8.53 5.77
N GLN A 102 26.84 -8.67 4.62
CA GLN A 102 27.24 -9.70 3.68
C GLN A 102 28.20 -9.13 2.66
#